data_e5bec029890dbe968bf59beee7284145
#
_entry.id   e5bec029890dbe968bf59beee7284145
#
_cell.length_a   1.000
_cell.length_b   1.000
_cell.length_c   1.000
_cell.angle_alpha   90.00
_cell.angle_beta   90.00
_cell.angle_gamma   90.00
#
_symmetry.space_group_name_H-M   'P 1'
#
loop_
_entity.id
_entity.type
_entity.pdbx_description
1 polymer ?
#
loop_
_entity_poly.entity_id
_entity_poly.type
_entity_poly.pdbx_seq_one_letter_code
_entity_poly.pdbx_strand_id
1 'polypeptide(L)' 'MPEPDKPLREQLDEAIDRVRRELEILASPSSIGGGSDSRSVIADLEAELRQLEEARAAVGRHDT' A
#
# COMPACT_ATOMS: atom_id res chain seq x y z
N MET A 1 -8.32 -2.20 -19.29
CA MET A 1 -8.84 -3.52 -19.04
C MET A 1 -7.98 -4.27 -18.05
N PRO A 2 -8.50 -4.68 -16.95
CA PRO A 2 -7.66 -5.37 -15.97
C PRO A 2 -7.19 -6.72 -16.48
N GLU A 3 -6.06 -7.14 -15.98
CA GLU A 3 -5.47 -8.37 -16.39
C GLU A 3 -5.91 -9.47 -15.45
N PRO A 4 -6.83 -10.31 -15.85
CA PRO A 4 -7.30 -11.34 -14.94
C PRO A 4 -6.27 -12.43 -14.67
N ASP A 5 -5.24 -12.50 -15.49
CA ASP A 5 -4.27 -13.57 -15.33
C ASP A 5 -3.18 -13.24 -14.35
N LYS A 6 -3.16 -12.04 -13.83
CA LYS A 6 -2.10 -11.66 -12.93
C LYS A 6 -2.23 -12.40 -11.60
N PRO A 7 -1.18 -13.04 -11.12
CA PRO A 7 -1.27 -13.75 -9.84
C PRO A 7 -1.60 -12.81 -8.69
N LEU A 8 -2.26 -13.36 -7.70
CA LEU A 8 -2.67 -12.56 -6.57
C LEU A 8 -1.49 -11.90 -5.88
N ARG A 9 -0.37 -12.60 -5.76
CA ARG A 9 0.79 -12.01 -5.09
C ARG A 9 1.34 -10.82 -5.86
N GLU A 10 1.26 -10.84 -7.18
CA GLU A 10 1.69 -9.67 -7.95
C GLU A 10 0.74 -8.51 -7.75
N GLN A 11 -0.54 -8.80 -7.67
CA GLN A 11 -1.51 -7.76 -7.41
C GLN A 11 -1.27 -7.14 -6.05
N LEU A 12 -0.97 -7.97 -5.06
CA LEU A 12 -0.67 -7.47 -3.74
C LEU A 12 0.61 -6.66 -3.72
N ASP A 13 1.63 -7.12 -4.43
CA ASP A 13 2.88 -6.37 -4.51
C ASP A 13 2.67 -5.00 -5.14
N GLU A 14 1.85 -4.92 -6.17
CA GLU A 14 1.57 -3.64 -6.79
C GLU A 14 0.80 -2.73 -5.86
N ALA A 15 -0.16 -3.28 -5.13
CA ALA A 15 -0.91 -2.48 -4.19
C ALA A 15 -0.01 -1.98 -3.07
N ILE A 16 0.87 -2.83 -2.58
CA ILE A 16 1.81 -2.44 -1.54
C ILE A 16 2.71 -1.31 -2.04
N ASP A 17 3.22 -1.45 -3.24
CA ASP A 17 4.10 -0.45 -3.81
C ASP A 17 3.38 0.89 -3.96
N ARG A 18 2.13 0.84 -4.38
CA ARG A 18 1.35 2.06 -4.53
C ARG A 18 1.13 2.76 -3.19
N VAL A 19 0.77 2.00 -2.17
CA VAL A 19 0.52 2.59 -0.86
C VAL A 19 1.82 3.17 -0.30
N ARG A 20 2.92 2.46 -0.45
CA ARG A 20 4.20 2.96 0.00
C ARG A 20 4.58 4.26 -0.68
N ARG A 21 4.33 4.34 -1.97
CA ARG A 21 4.63 5.53 -2.72
C ARG A 21 3.79 6.71 -2.24
N GLU A 22 2.53 6.46 -1.96
CA GLU A 22 1.67 7.51 -1.45
C GLU A 22 2.13 7.96 -0.07
N LEU A 23 2.56 7.03 0.77
CA LEU A 23 3.07 7.39 2.07
C LEU A 23 4.31 8.26 1.95
N GLU A 24 5.18 7.95 1.01
CA GLU A 24 6.37 8.75 0.80
C GLU A 24 6.02 10.17 0.38
N ILE A 25 5.05 10.30 -0.51
CA ILE A 25 4.63 11.61 -0.97
C ILE A 25 4.06 12.41 0.20
N LEU A 26 3.24 11.81 1.01
CA LEU A 26 2.63 12.51 2.12
C LEU A 26 3.63 12.86 3.21
N ALA A 27 4.64 12.03 3.38
CA ALA A 27 5.67 12.30 4.37
C ALA A 27 6.74 13.25 3.85
N SER A 28 6.71 13.59 2.59
CA SER A 28 7.74 14.43 2.02
C SER A 28 7.57 15.87 2.50
N PRO A 29 8.67 16.54 2.83
CA PRO A 29 8.56 17.93 3.27
C PRO A 29 8.04 18.87 2.19
N SER A 30 8.12 18.47 0.95
CA SER A 30 7.62 19.33 -0.10
C SER A 30 6.11 19.29 -0.23
N SER A 31 5.44 18.36 0.41
CA SER A 31 3.99 18.35 0.33
C SER A 31 3.40 19.06 1.53
N ILE A 32 3.89 20.20 1.85
CA ILE A 32 3.46 20.90 2.97
C ILE A 32 2.20 21.57 2.73
N GLY A 33 1.43 21.68 2.44
CA GLY A 33 0.22 22.37 2.41
C GLY A 33 -0.85 21.61 3.06
N GLY A 34 -0.58 20.42 3.34
CA GLY A 34 -1.62 19.58 3.75
C GLY A 34 -2.27 19.90 5.05
N GLY A 35 -1.61 20.30 5.92
CA GLY A 35 -2.20 20.58 7.19
C GLY A 35 -2.46 19.32 7.98
N SER A 36 -3.39 19.41 8.90
CA SER A 36 -3.57 18.37 9.88
C SER A 36 -4.23 17.13 9.33
N ASP A 37 -4.88 17.23 8.19
CA ASP A 37 -5.62 16.08 7.70
C ASP A 37 -4.71 14.99 7.17
N SER A 38 -3.48 15.29 6.86
CA SER A 38 -2.60 14.26 6.34
C SER A 38 -2.29 13.19 7.36
N ARG A 39 -2.40 13.49 8.62
CA ARG A 39 -2.14 12.47 9.64
C ARG A 39 -3.15 11.34 9.56
N SER A 40 -4.42 11.67 9.38
CA SER A 40 -5.43 10.65 9.23
C SER A 40 -5.19 9.80 8.00
N VAL A 41 -4.85 10.45 6.90
CA VAL A 41 -4.61 9.73 5.67
C VAL A 41 -3.40 8.81 5.82
N ILE A 42 -2.35 9.31 6.46
CA ILE A 42 -1.16 8.49 6.67
C ILE A 42 -1.49 7.29 7.53
N ALA A 43 -2.25 7.48 8.59
CA ALA A 43 -2.62 6.38 9.46
C ALA A 43 -3.44 5.34 8.71
N ASP A 44 -4.36 5.80 7.87
CA ASP A 44 -5.17 4.89 7.08
C ASP A 44 -4.32 4.11 6.09
N LEU A 45 -3.39 4.79 5.45
CA LEU A 45 -2.51 4.12 4.49
C LEU A 45 -1.60 3.12 5.19
N GLU A 46 -1.12 3.46 6.36
CA GLU A 46 -0.27 2.53 7.11
C GLU A 46 -1.04 1.29 7.52
N ALA A 47 -2.28 1.46 7.93
CA ALA A 47 -3.12 0.32 8.27
C ALA A 47 -3.37 -0.54 7.05
N GLU A 48 -3.64 0.09 5.93
CA GLU A 48 -3.86 -0.63 4.70
C GLU A 48 -2.61 -1.37 4.27
N LEU A 49 -1.46 -0.72 4.39
CA LEU A 49 -0.21 -1.36 4.04
C LEU A 49 0.02 -2.61 4.88
N ARG A 50 -0.27 -2.53 6.18
CA ARG A 50 -0.11 -3.69 7.04
C ARG A 50 -1.00 -4.83 6.60
N GLN A 51 -2.25 -4.54 6.28
CA GLN A 51 -3.17 -5.58 5.81
C GLN A 51 -2.68 -6.21 4.52
N LEU A 52 -2.18 -5.38 3.62
CA LEU A 52 -1.67 -5.90 2.36
C LEU A 52 -0.44 -6.77 2.59
N GLU A 53 0.43 -6.36 3.48
CA GLU A 53 1.62 -7.15 3.77
C GLU A 53 1.26 -8.47 4.42
N GLU A 54 0.28 -8.48 5.29
CA GLU A 54 -0.18 -9.72 5.88
C GLU A 54 -0.79 -10.64 4.85
N ALA A 55 -1.60 -10.08 3.96
CA ALA A 55 -2.17 -10.89 2.90
C ALA A 55 -1.09 -11.42 1.98
N ARG A 56 -0.08 -10.62 1.70
CA ARG A 56 1.01 -11.05 0.85
C ARG A 56 1.78 -12.21 1.50
N ALA A 57 2.01 -12.13 2.78
CA ALA A 57 2.70 -13.19 3.50
C ALA A 57 1.86 -14.47 3.50
N ALA A 58 0.56 -14.33 3.64
CA ALA A 58 -0.31 -15.49 3.62
C ALA A 58 -0.30 -16.17 2.26
N VAL A 59 -0.29 -15.39 1.21
CA VAL A 59 -0.23 -15.96 -0.13
C VAL A 59 1.08 -16.70 -0.32
N GLY A 60 2.17 -16.14 0.16
CA GLY A 60 3.45 -16.79 0.05
C GLY A 60 3.48 -18.13 0.76
N ARG A 61 2.84 -18.19 1.92
CA ARG A 61 2.79 -19.45 2.65
C ARG A 61 1.96 -20.49 1.94
N HIS A 62 0.87 -20.08 1.35
CA HIS A 62 0.00 -21.00 0.66
C HIS A 62 0.60 -21.49 -0.64
N ASP A 63 1.52 -20.75 -1.17
CA ASP A 63 2.02 -21.02 -2.48
C ASP A 63 3.10 -22.10 -2.48
N THR A 64 3.49 -22.63 -1.41
CA THR A 64 4.51 -23.69 -1.41
C THR A 64 3.94 -25.06 -1.80
#